data_07f5da4025d657934cbecdc56b6f0ae3
#
_entry.id   07f5da4025d657934cbecdc56b6f0ae3
#
_cell.length_a   1.000
_cell.length_b   1.000
_cell.length_c   1.000
_cell.angle_alpha   90.00
_cell.angle_beta   90.00
_cell.angle_gamma   90.00
#
_symmetry.space_group_name_H-M   'P 1'
#
loop_
_entity.id
_entity.type
_entity.pdbx_description
1 polymer ?
#
loop_
_entity_poly.entity_id
_entity_poly.type
_entity_poly.pdbx_seq_one_letter_code
_entity_poly.pdbx_strand_id
1 'polypeptide(L)'
;LSRLEKEIKGDDPLIWFHCPSVGEFEQARPVIERYRKRGGNEKILLTFFSPSGYELRKNYPLADWVFYLPMDSPRNASRFLDIVKPQMAIFAKYDYWYHYLTELKKRGIPTYIISAIFREEQPFFKGWGRMWREMLRCFTTIFVQNEESKTLLLWQGVRNVVVAGDTRFDRVSDIVSGASSSNRIVESFVEGKRVLVAGSTWSEDEVRICHAIDGLGLSIVLAPHEVY
;
A
#
# COMPACT_ATOMS: atom_id res chain seq x y z
N LEU A 1 19.26 11.36 0.65
CA LEU A 1 19.40 11.90 2.00
C LEU A 1 19.69 13.40 1.99
N SER A 2 20.66 13.88 1.21
CA SER A 2 21.03 15.33 1.17
C SER A 2 19.87 16.25 0.75
N ARG A 3 18.98 15.79 -0.10
CA ARG A 3 17.76 16.52 -0.48
C ARG A 3 16.74 16.52 0.66
N LEU A 4 16.52 15.38 1.30
CA LEU A 4 15.67 15.23 2.49
C LEU A 4 16.10 16.20 3.62
N GLU A 5 17.38 16.25 3.90
CA GLU A 5 17.98 17.11 4.93
C GLU A 5 17.81 18.62 4.64
N LYS A 6 17.69 18.99 3.37
CA LYS A 6 17.43 20.39 2.96
C LYS A 6 15.94 20.77 3.04
N GLU A 7 15.05 19.83 2.76
CA GLU A 7 13.61 20.07 2.65
C GLU A 7 12.88 19.84 3.98
N ILE A 8 13.25 18.80 4.74
CA ILE A 8 12.68 18.55 6.07
C ILE A 8 13.49 19.36 7.09
N LYS A 9 12.96 20.52 7.44
CA LYS A 9 13.53 21.41 8.44
C LYS A 9 12.52 21.61 9.56
N GLY A 10 12.97 21.43 10.79
CA GLY A 10 12.14 21.64 11.96
C GLY A 10 11.77 20.33 12.67
N ASP A 11 11.11 20.49 13.82
CA ASP A 11 10.64 19.41 14.68
C ASP A 11 9.12 19.27 14.59
N ASP A 12 8.52 19.62 13.43
CA ASP A 12 7.09 19.44 13.22
C ASP A 12 6.72 17.96 13.38
N PRO A 13 5.60 17.66 14.05
CA PRO A 13 5.10 16.30 14.16
C PRO A 13 4.94 15.66 12.77
N LEU A 14 5.62 14.53 12.53
CA LEU A 14 5.67 13.89 11.24
C LEU A 14 5.24 12.43 11.30
N ILE A 15 4.36 12.03 10.39
CA ILE A 15 4.00 10.65 10.14
C ILE A 15 4.69 10.18 8.85
N TRP A 16 5.43 9.09 8.94
CA TRP A 16 6.09 8.48 7.81
C TRP A 16 5.28 7.32 7.25
N PHE A 17 4.87 7.43 5.99
CA PHE A 17 4.29 6.33 5.21
C PHE A 17 5.33 5.77 4.25
N HIS A 18 5.52 4.46 4.25
CA HIS A 18 6.34 3.77 3.25
C HIS A 18 5.51 2.82 2.42
N CYS A 19 5.54 3.04 1.10
CA CYS A 19 4.84 2.25 0.09
C CYS A 19 5.86 1.86 -0.98
N PRO A 20 6.23 0.58 -1.12
CA PRO A 20 7.26 0.18 -2.07
C PRO A 20 6.89 0.50 -3.52
N SER A 21 5.61 0.40 -3.87
CA SER A 21 5.10 0.64 -5.21
C SER A 21 3.75 1.38 -5.22
N VAL A 22 3.21 1.61 -6.43
CA VAL A 22 1.85 2.18 -6.62
C VAL A 22 0.79 1.30 -5.98
N GLY A 23 0.91 -0.02 -6.08
CA GLY A 23 -0.07 -0.97 -5.53
C GLY A 23 -0.21 -0.84 -4.02
N GLU A 24 0.90 -0.73 -3.31
CA GLU A 24 0.91 -0.55 -1.87
C GLU A 24 0.51 0.87 -1.47
N PHE A 25 0.81 1.86 -2.32
CA PHE A 25 0.29 3.22 -2.12
C PHE A 25 -1.24 3.26 -2.14
N GLU A 26 -1.91 2.55 -3.07
CA GLU A 26 -3.38 2.50 -3.12
C GLU A 26 -3.98 1.85 -1.85
N GLN A 27 -3.20 1.11 -1.08
CA GLN A 27 -3.60 0.63 0.26
C GLN A 27 -3.35 1.65 1.37
N ALA A 28 -2.29 2.44 1.29
CA ALA A 28 -2.01 3.51 2.25
C ALA A 28 -2.91 4.74 2.03
N ARG A 29 -3.31 5.00 0.80
CA ARG A 29 -4.08 6.17 0.39
C ARG A 29 -5.38 6.38 1.17
N PRO A 30 -6.27 5.39 1.36
CA PRO A 30 -7.48 5.57 2.15
C PRO A 30 -7.19 5.97 3.60
N VAL A 31 -6.10 5.46 4.17
CA VAL A 31 -5.67 5.82 5.53
C VAL A 31 -5.24 7.29 5.59
N ILE A 32 -4.42 7.73 4.64
CA ILE A 32 -3.97 9.14 4.52
C ILE A 32 -5.16 10.08 4.32
N GLU A 33 -6.06 9.74 3.36
CA GLU A 33 -7.24 10.54 3.06
C GLU A 33 -8.17 10.65 4.27
N ARG A 34 -8.44 9.54 4.96
CA ARG A 34 -9.28 9.52 6.16
C ARG A 34 -8.64 10.26 7.34
N TYR A 35 -7.32 10.16 7.49
CA TYR A 35 -6.57 10.94 8.47
C TYR A 35 -6.74 12.44 8.24
N ARG A 36 -6.52 12.93 7.01
CA ARG A 36 -6.71 14.34 6.65
C ARG A 36 -8.16 14.81 6.81
N LYS A 37 -9.14 14.00 6.39
CA LYS A 37 -10.58 14.30 6.56
C LYS A 37 -10.99 14.46 8.04
N ARG A 38 -10.29 13.80 8.96
CA ARG A 38 -10.52 13.92 10.42
C ARG A 38 -9.78 15.09 11.08
N GLY A 39 -9.15 15.94 10.31
CA GLY A 39 -8.43 17.12 10.81
C GLY A 39 -6.99 16.84 11.25
N GLY A 40 -6.41 15.72 10.83
CA GLY A 40 -4.99 15.42 11.10
C GLY A 40 -4.08 16.46 10.45
N ASN A 41 -3.26 17.12 11.26
CA ASN A 41 -2.42 18.25 10.85
C ASN A 41 -0.92 17.91 10.84
N GLU A 42 -0.52 16.74 11.33
CA GLU A 42 0.87 16.31 11.30
C GLU A 42 1.39 16.26 9.86
N LYS A 43 2.66 16.58 9.69
CA LYS A 43 3.32 16.48 8.39
C LYS A 43 3.35 15.03 7.92
N ILE A 44 3.14 14.80 6.64
CA ILE A 44 3.20 13.46 6.04
C ILE A 44 4.38 13.37 5.10
N LEU A 45 5.30 12.47 5.42
CA LEU A 45 6.32 12.00 4.50
C LEU A 45 5.87 10.69 3.87
N LEU A 46 5.80 10.67 2.56
CA LEU A 46 5.55 9.47 1.77
C LEU A 46 6.85 9.03 1.09
N THR A 47 7.22 7.77 1.24
CA THR A 47 8.40 7.23 0.57
C THR A 47 8.05 6.06 -0.32
N PHE A 48 8.72 5.98 -1.47
CA PHE A 48 8.64 4.87 -2.41
C PHE A 48 10.00 4.21 -2.57
N PHE A 49 9.99 2.95 -3.01
CA PHE A 49 11.19 2.27 -3.48
C PHE A 49 11.20 2.16 -5.01
N SER A 50 10.06 1.84 -5.61
CA SER A 50 9.90 1.73 -7.06
C SER A 50 9.87 3.10 -7.74
N PRO A 51 10.61 3.30 -8.85
CA PRO A 51 10.53 4.51 -9.67
C PRO A 51 9.12 4.80 -10.17
N SER A 52 8.38 3.79 -10.61
CA SER A 52 6.99 3.96 -11.08
C SER A 52 6.08 4.53 -9.98
N GLY A 53 6.23 4.07 -8.73
CA GLY A 53 5.49 4.60 -7.60
C GLY A 53 5.79 6.08 -7.35
N TYR A 54 7.07 6.43 -7.30
CA TYR A 54 7.50 7.79 -7.09
C TYR A 54 7.04 8.72 -8.21
N GLU A 55 7.31 8.40 -9.49
CA GLU A 55 6.98 9.27 -10.61
C GLU A 55 5.48 9.56 -10.72
N LEU A 56 4.63 8.57 -10.45
CA LEU A 56 3.18 8.75 -10.48
C LEU A 56 2.64 9.52 -9.27
N ARG A 57 3.35 9.56 -8.14
CA ARG A 57 2.84 10.10 -6.88
C ARG A 57 3.71 11.21 -6.26
N LYS A 58 4.79 11.64 -6.93
CA LYS A 58 5.69 12.70 -6.42
C LYS A 58 5.01 14.04 -6.10
N ASN A 59 3.84 14.29 -6.69
CA ASN A 59 3.03 15.48 -6.44
C ASN A 59 1.71 15.13 -5.71
N TYR A 60 1.70 14.09 -4.87
CA TYR A 60 0.49 13.70 -4.15
C TYR A 60 0.08 14.78 -3.14
N PRO A 61 -1.13 15.40 -3.30
CA PRO A 61 -1.48 16.65 -2.61
C PRO A 61 -1.67 16.53 -1.09
N LEU A 62 -1.84 15.31 -0.58
CA LEU A 62 -2.04 15.07 0.86
C LEU A 62 -0.76 14.68 1.60
N ALA A 63 0.38 14.55 0.89
CA ALA A 63 1.69 14.40 1.49
C ALA A 63 2.47 15.71 1.39
N ASP A 64 3.14 16.09 2.48
CA ASP A 64 4.00 17.29 2.50
C ASP A 64 5.30 17.03 1.74
N TRP A 65 5.79 15.81 1.78
CA TRP A 65 6.99 15.37 1.06
C TRP A 65 6.82 13.98 0.47
N VAL A 66 7.40 13.79 -0.72
CA VAL A 66 7.48 12.50 -1.39
C VAL A 66 8.93 12.25 -1.82
N PHE A 67 9.50 11.12 -1.36
CA PHE A 67 10.89 10.77 -1.64
C PHE A 67 11.06 9.28 -1.96
N TYR A 68 12.24 8.94 -2.49
CA TYR A 68 12.70 7.56 -2.49
C TYR A 68 13.23 7.17 -1.11
N LEU A 69 12.90 5.95 -0.65
CA LEU A 69 13.54 5.38 0.52
C LEU A 69 14.97 4.96 0.13
N PRO A 70 16.01 5.43 0.85
CA PRO A 70 17.37 4.95 0.64
C PRO A 70 17.49 3.43 0.89
N MET A 71 18.40 2.78 0.17
CA MET A 71 18.68 1.34 0.34
C MET A 71 18.87 0.96 1.81
N ASP A 72 18.33 -0.20 2.20
CA ASP A 72 18.36 -0.69 3.57
C ASP A 72 19.80 -1.03 4.00
N SER A 73 20.34 -0.19 4.85
CA SER A 73 21.61 -0.39 5.51
C SER A 73 21.61 0.30 6.88
N PRO A 74 22.47 -0.13 7.84
CA PRO A 74 22.53 0.48 9.15
C PRO A 74 22.74 2.00 9.08
N ARG A 75 23.66 2.44 8.22
CA ARG A 75 24.00 3.87 8.06
C ARG A 75 22.86 4.67 7.45
N ASN A 76 22.20 4.14 6.43
CA ASN A 76 21.09 4.83 5.77
C ASN A 76 19.88 4.92 6.69
N ALA A 77 19.53 3.84 7.38
CA ALA A 77 18.40 3.80 8.29
C ALA A 77 18.60 4.80 9.46
N SER A 78 19.78 4.78 10.09
CA SER A 78 20.08 5.72 11.18
C SER A 78 20.02 7.17 10.69
N ARG A 79 20.76 7.51 9.59
CA ARG A 79 20.78 8.88 9.07
C ARG A 79 19.42 9.37 8.57
N PHE A 80 18.62 8.50 7.94
CA PHE A 80 17.27 8.83 7.51
C PHE A 80 16.39 9.20 8.71
N LEU A 81 16.41 8.39 9.77
CA LEU A 81 15.61 8.65 10.97
C LEU A 81 16.13 9.83 11.80
N ASP A 82 17.42 10.17 11.71
CA ASP A 82 17.97 11.39 12.31
C ASP A 82 17.42 12.66 11.64
N ILE A 83 17.21 12.59 10.33
CA ILE A 83 16.64 13.71 9.53
C ILE A 83 15.14 13.81 9.70
N VAL A 84 14.43 12.67 9.55
CA VAL A 84 12.96 12.63 9.47
C VAL A 84 12.30 12.72 10.85
N LYS A 85 12.89 12.12 11.87
CA LYS A 85 12.38 12.07 13.26
C LYS A 85 10.87 11.79 13.33
N PRO A 86 10.37 10.73 12.70
CA PRO A 86 8.93 10.50 12.64
C PRO A 86 8.37 10.16 14.02
N GLN A 87 7.18 10.67 14.35
CA GLN A 87 6.44 10.25 15.54
C GLN A 87 5.85 8.85 15.37
N MET A 88 5.63 8.45 14.13
CA MET A 88 5.01 7.18 13.76
C MET A 88 5.46 6.79 12.37
N ALA A 89 5.65 5.48 12.14
CA ALA A 89 5.93 4.91 10.84
C ALA A 89 4.86 3.89 10.43
N ILE A 90 4.38 3.97 9.20
CA ILE A 90 3.34 3.10 8.64
C ILE A 90 3.87 2.48 7.34
N PHE A 91 3.97 1.16 7.32
CA PHE A 91 4.38 0.37 6.17
C PHE A 91 3.17 -0.28 5.52
N ALA A 92 3.17 -0.39 4.20
CA ALA A 92 2.09 -1.02 3.47
C ALA A 92 2.49 -2.43 3.00
N LYS A 93 1.68 -3.43 3.36
CA LYS A 93 1.67 -4.81 2.86
C LYS A 93 2.96 -5.63 3.11
N TYR A 94 3.82 -5.85 2.09
CA TYR A 94 4.91 -6.84 2.16
C TYR A 94 6.29 -6.22 2.43
N ASP A 95 6.36 -5.04 2.99
CA ASP A 95 7.58 -4.26 3.02
C ASP A 95 8.30 -4.39 4.35
N TYR A 96 9.34 -5.21 4.36
CA TYR A 96 10.11 -5.57 5.55
C TYR A 96 11.58 -5.15 5.39
N TRP A 97 11.89 -3.96 5.86
CA TRP A 97 13.22 -3.33 5.80
C TRP A 97 13.94 -3.51 7.13
N TYR A 98 14.84 -4.48 7.19
CA TYR A 98 15.43 -4.94 8.45
C TYR A 98 16.06 -3.80 9.27
N HIS A 99 16.93 -3.01 8.65
CA HIS A 99 17.65 -1.94 9.36
C HIS A 99 16.74 -0.77 9.75
N TYR A 100 15.78 -0.41 8.90
CA TYR A 100 14.78 0.60 9.23
C TYR A 100 13.90 0.14 10.38
N LEU A 101 13.37 -1.07 10.34
CA LEU A 101 12.49 -1.61 11.37
C LEU A 101 13.21 -1.76 12.71
N THR A 102 14.44 -2.26 12.71
CA THR A 102 15.24 -2.39 13.94
C THR A 102 15.63 -1.04 14.54
N GLU A 103 15.96 -0.05 13.69
CA GLU A 103 16.31 1.29 14.17
C GLU A 103 15.07 2.06 14.68
N LEU A 104 13.90 1.92 14.05
CA LEU A 104 12.62 2.44 14.55
C LEU A 104 12.32 1.87 15.94
N LYS A 105 12.42 0.56 16.10
CA LYS A 105 12.22 -0.11 17.39
C LYS A 105 13.20 0.38 18.45
N LYS A 106 14.48 0.49 18.12
CA LYS A 106 15.52 0.98 19.03
C LYS A 106 15.23 2.41 19.53
N ARG A 107 14.65 3.24 18.69
CA ARG A 107 14.25 4.62 19.02
C ARG A 107 12.89 4.72 19.70
N GLY A 108 12.19 3.61 19.89
CA GLY A 108 10.84 3.59 20.49
C GLY A 108 9.77 4.23 19.62
N ILE A 109 9.98 4.34 18.29
CA ILE A 109 9.05 4.95 17.38
C ILE A 109 7.93 3.94 17.06
N PRO A 110 6.64 4.26 17.34
CA PRO A 110 5.51 3.42 16.99
C PRO A 110 5.51 3.09 15.51
N THR A 111 5.51 1.79 15.19
CA THR A 111 5.61 1.31 13.81
C THR A 111 4.48 0.35 13.52
N TYR A 112 3.78 0.59 12.44
CA TYR A 112 2.62 -0.18 12.02
C TYR A 112 2.81 -0.75 10.61
N ILE A 113 2.20 -1.89 10.36
CA ILE A 113 2.05 -2.40 8.99
C ILE A 113 0.56 -2.58 8.72
N ILE A 114 0.11 -2.13 7.57
CA ILE A 114 -1.30 -2.17 7.16
C ILE A 114 -1.51 -3.11 5.97
N SER A 115 -2.70 -3.68 5.89
CA SER A 115 -3.11 -4.60 4.80
C SER A 115 -2.13 -5.76 4.60
N ALA A 116 -1.46 -6.21 5.66
CA ALA A 116 -0.53 -7.32 5.59
C ALA A 116 -1.27 -8.65 5.35
N ILE A 117 -0.65 -9.53 4.58
CA ILE A 117 -1.13 -10.89 4.39
C ILE A 117 0.03 -11.87 4.55
N PHE A 118 -0.22 -12.95 5.26
CA PHE A 118 0.79 -13.96 5.55
C PHE A 118 0.38 -15.32 5.00
N ARG A 119 1.37 -16.11 4.57
CA ARG A 119 1.21 -17.46 4.02
C ARG A 119 2.30 -18.36 4.59
N GLU A 120 2.00 -19.63 4.76
CA GLU A 120 2.88 -20.64 5.39
C GLU A 120 4.22 -20.81 4.67
N GLU A 121 4.26 -20.55 3.34
CA GLU A 121 5.47 -20.67 2.53
C GLU A 121 6.49 -19.56 2.80
N GLN A 122 6.06 -18.46 3.40
CA GLN A 122 6.93 -17.30 3.63
C GLN A 122 8.04 -17.59 4.65
N PRO A 123 9.18 -16.90 4.56
CA PRO A 123 10.35 -17.10 5.42
C PRO A 123 10.07 -16.99 6.91
N PHE A 124 9.08 -16.21 7.30
CA PHE A 124 8.68 -16.03 8.71
C PHE A 124 8.35 -17.36 9.41
N PHE A 125 7.80 -18.32 8.68
CA PHE A 125 7.29 -19.59 9.19
C PHE A 125 8.25 -20.77 8.97
N LYS A 126 9.43 -20.49 8.38
CA LYS A 126 10.47 -21.52 8.16
C LYS A 126 11.44 -21.57 9.34
N GLY A 127 12.03 -22.75 9.57
CA GLY A 127 13.01 -22.94 10.66
C GLY A 127 14.17 -21.94 10.63
N TRP A 128 14.66 -21.62 9.45
CA TRP A 128 15.73 -20.66 9.21
C TRP A 128 15.29 -19.18 9.26
N GLY A 129 14.01 -18.88 9.41
CA GLY A 129 13.43 -17.55 9.32
C GLY A 129 13.61 -16.64 10.54
N ARG A 130 14.65 -16.83 11.37
CA ARG A 130 14.88 -16.06 12.60
C ARG A 130 14.91 -14.55 12.37
N MET A 131 15.67 -14.07 11.40
CA MET A 131 15.78 -12.65 11.06
C MET A 131 14.42 -12.06 10.65
N TRP A 132 13.64 -12.80 9.86
CA TRP A 132 12.30 -12.40 9.45
C TRP A 132 11.34 -12.25 10.64
N ARG A 133 11.40 -13.19 11.59
CA ARG A 133 10.61 -13.09 12.84
C ARG A 133 11.03 -11.92 13.73
N GLU A 134 12.31 -11.56 13.72
CA GLU A 134 12.80 -10.36 14.42
C GLU A 134 12.17 -9.09 13.86
N MET A 135 12.00 -8.98 12.53
CA MET A 135 11.32 -7.86 11.90
C MET A 135 9.85 -7.75 12.32
N LEU A 136 9.12 -8.87 12.41
CA LEU A 136 7.73 -8.86 12.89
C LEU A 136 7.59 -8.29 14.31
N ARG A 137 8.57 -8.53 15.15
CA ARG A 137 8.60 -8.01 16.53
C ARG A 137 8.97 -6.52 16.62
N CYS A 138 9.30 -5.89 15.50
CA CYS A 138 9.55 -4.46 15.44
C CYS A 138 8.27 -3.64 15.32
N PHE A 139 7.19 -4.24 14.87
CA PHE A 139 5.92 -3.54 14.73
C PHE A 139 5.20 -3.39 16.07
N THR A 140 4.63 -2.23 16.31
CA THR A 140 3.72 -1.94 17.42
C THR A 140 2.41 -2.69 17.24
N THR A 141 1.88 -2.68 16.01
CA THR A 141 0.69 -3.47 15.62
C THR A 141 0.80 -3.87 14.15
N ILE A 142 0.37 -5.09 13.87
CA ILE A 142 0.28 -5.65 12.52
C ILE A 142 -1.20 -5.76 12.15
N PHE A 143 -1.65 -4.95 11.19
CA PHE A 143 -3.00 -5.01 10.65
C PHE A 143 -3.01 -5.97 9.46
N VAL A 144 -3.66 -7.12 9.64
CA VAL A 144 -3.74 -8.18 8.63
C VAL A 144 -5.07 -8.19 7.91
N GLN A 145 -5.09 -8.77 6.71
CA GLN A 145 -6.28 -8.84 5.88
C GLN A 145 -7.29 -9.88 6.35
N ASN A 146 -6.84 -11.00 6.96
CA ASN A 146 -7.69 -12.15 7.28
C ASN A 146 -7.26 -12.88 8.57
N GLU A 147 -8.13 -13.77 9.06
CA GLU A 147 -7.89 -14.55 10.27
C GLU A 147 -6.80 -15.62 10.08
N GLU A 148 -6.58 -16.12 8.87
CA GLU A 148 -5.51 -17.06 8.57
C GLU A 148 -4.14 -16.42 8.85
N SER A 149 -3.92 -15.21 8.34
CA SER A 149 -2.69 -14.46 8.59
C SER A 149 -2.47 -14.19 10.07
N LYS A 150 -3.53 -13.85 10.82
CA LYS A 150 -3.46 -13.66 12.27
C LYS A 150 -3.09 -14.96 12.98
N THR A 151 -3.70 -16.08 12.62
CA THR A 151 -3.40 -17.38 13.20
C THR A 151 -1.94 -17.76 13.00
N LEU A 152 -1.41 -17.60 11.79
CA LEU A 152 0.00 -17.86 11.48
C LEU A 152 0.95 -17.01 12.35
N LEU A 153 0.65 -15.74 12.53
CA LEU A 153 1.45 -14.84 13.37
C LEU A 153 1.39 -15.21 14.85
N LEU A 154 0.20 -15.59 15.35
CA LEU A 154 0.02 -16.05 16.73
C LEU A 154 0.86 -17.31 17.02
N TRP A 155 0.96 -18.24 16.08
CA TRP A 155 1.83 -19.42 16.20
C TRP A 155 3.31 -19.07 16.31
N GLN A 156 3.74 -17.93 15.72
CA GLN A 156 5.11 -17.41 15.88
C GLN A 156 5.30 -16.55 17.14
N GLY A 157 4.29 -16.48 18.01
CA GLY A 157 4.33 -15.70 19.26
C GLY A 157 4.17 -14.19 19.06
N VAL A 158 3.71 -13.75 17.87
CA VAL A 158 3.40 -12.34 17.59
C VAL A 158 1.94 -12.09 17.99
N ARG A 159 1.71 -11.30 19.05
CA ARG A 159 0.37 -11.12 19.64
C ARG A 159 -0.30 -9.79 19.30
N ASN A 160 0.45 -8.82 18.87
CA ASN A 160 -0.01 -7.48 18.50
C ASN A 160 -0.59 -7.44 17.06
N VAL A 161 -1.55 -8.31 16.79
CA VAL A 161 -2.14 -8.52 15.46
C VAL A 161 -3.64 -8.22 15.49
N VAL A 162 -4.09 -7.41 14.53
CA VAL A 162 -5.49 -7.02 14.36
C VAL A 162 -5.94 -7.37 12.93
N VAL A 163 -7.07 -8.03 12.78
CA VAL A 163 -7.69 -8.23 11.47
C VAL A 163 -8.46 -6.97 11.11
N ALA A 164 -8.06 -6.33 10.01
CA ALA A 164 -8.63 -5.07 9.54
C ALA A 164 -9.08 -5.09 8.07
N GLY A 165 -8.87 -6.21 7.38
CA GLY A 165 -9.20 -6.32 5.96
C GLY A 165 -8.16 -5.67 5.04
N ASP A 166 -8.53 -5.53 3.78
CA ASP A 166 -7.71 -4.87 2.75
C ASP A 166 -8.30 -3.49 2.44
N THR A 167 -7.54 -2.45 2.70
CA THR A 167 -7.95 -1.05 2.50
C THR A 167 -8.28 -0.69 1.04
N ARG A 168 -7.94 -1.55 0.06
CA ARG A 168 -8.39 -1.38 -1.32
C ARG A 168 -9.92 -1.48 -1.46
N PHE A 169 -10.57 -2.28 -0.62
CA PHE A 169 -12.05 -2.33 -0.59
C PHE A 169 -12.65 -1.00 -0.13
N ASP A 170 -12.05 -0.34 0.87
CA ASP A 170 -12.45 1.01 1.27
C ASP A 170 -12.34 1.97 0.08
N ARG A 171 -11.24 1.89 -0.68
CA ARG A 171 -11.02 2.72 -1.86
C ARG A 171 -12.09 2.51 -2.94
N VAL A 172 -12.41 1.25 -3.25
CA VAL A 172 -13.47 0.93 -4.23
C VAL A 172 -14.83 1.43 -3.75
N SER A 173 -15.15 1.21 -2.47
CA SER A 173 -16.38 1.71 -1.86
C SER A 173 -16.49 3.23 -1.94
N ASP A 174 -15.41 3.96 -1.63
CA ASP A 174 -15.38 5.42 -1.71
C ASP A 174 -15.56 5.92 -3.17
N ILE A 175 -14.94 5.24 -4.14
CA ILE A 175 -15.12 5.55 -5.56
C ILE A 175 -16.58 5.35 -5.98
N VAL A 176 -17.17 4.21 -5.64
CA VAL A 176 -18.56 3.89 -5.99
C VAL A 176 -19.54 4.86 -5.31
N SER A 177 -19.31 5.17 -4.04
CA SER A 177 -20.16 6.09 -3.27
C SER A 177 -20.03 7.54 -3.72
N GLY A 178 -18.85 7.94 -4.22
CA GLY A 178 -18.55 9.28 -4.73
C GLY A 178 -18.77 9.45 -6.22
N ALA A 179 -19.07 8.36 -6.95
CA ALA A 179 -19.29 8.39 -8.38
C ALA A 179 -20.66 9.01 -8.73
N SER A 180 -20.71 10.33 -8.68
CA SER A 180 -21.80 11.11 -9.27
C SER A 180 -21.65 11.31 -10.80
N SER A 181 -20.51 10.93 -11.35
CA SER A 181 -20.25 11.00 -12.79
C SER A 181 -20.14 9.60 -13.37
N SER A 182 -21.26 9.08 -13.78
CA SER A 182 -21.29 7.98 -14.74
C SER A 182 -20.56 8.39 -16.02
N ASN A 183 -19.83 7.47 -16.60
CA ASN A 183 -19.22 7.71 -17.91
C ASN A 183 -20.32 7.63 -18.96
N ARG A 184 -20.78 8.80 -19.43
CA ARG A 184 -21.88 8.91 -20.42
C ARG A 184 -21.66 8.04 -21.67
N ILE A 185 -20.40 7.84 -22.08
CA ILE A 185 -20.05 7.00 -23.22
C ILE A 185 -20.39 5.54 -22.91
N VAL A 186 -19.96 5.06 -21.73
CA VAL A 186 -20.24 3.70 -21.30
C VAL A 186 -21.74 3.51 -21.07
N GLU A 187 -22.42 4.45 -20.42
CA GLU A 187 -23.87 4.39 -20.19
C GLU A 187 -24.66 4.26 -21.49
N SER A 188 -24.41 5.15 -22.46
CA SER A 188 -25.09 5.08 -23.75
C SER A 188 -24.76 3.81 -24.52
N PHE A 189 -23.57 3.26 -24.33
CA PHE A 189 -23.16 2.00 -24.96
C PHE A 189 -23.91 0.79 -24.38
N VAL A 190 -24.11 0.77 -23.05
CA VAL A 190 -24.69 -0.38 -22.33
C VAL A 190 -26.20 -0.35 -22.23
N GLU A 191 -26.84 0.79 -22.53
CA GLU A 191 -28.26 0.98 -22.37
C GLU A 191 -29.06 -0.07 -23.17
N GLY A 192 -29.96 -0.79 -22.49
CA GLY A 192 -30.81 -1.83 -23.05
C GLY A 192 -30.09 -3.09 -23.54
N LYS A 193 -28.78 -3.25 -23.24
CA LYS A 193 -27.99 -4.38 -23.69
C LYS A 193 -27.58 -5.29 -22.53
N ARG A 194 -27.40 -6.57 -22.87
CA ARG A 194 -26.67 -7.49 -21.98
C ARG A 194 -25.16 -7.26 -22.18
N VAL A 195 -24.45 -6.92 -21.11
CA VAL A 195 -23.05 -6.50 -21.19
C VAL A 195 -22.16 -7.39 -20.35
N LEU A 196 -21.06 -7.85 -20.94
CA LEU A 196 -19.91 -8.42 -20.21
C LEU A 196 -18.88 -7.31 -19.98
N VAL A 197 -18.49 -7.11 -18.71
CA VAL A 197 -17.38 -6.20 -18.36
C VAL A 197 -16.18 -7.05 -17.97
N ALA A 198 -15.07 -6.88 -18.68
CA ALA A 198 -13.82 -7.58 -18.41
C ALA A 198 -12.72 -6.56 -18.07
N GLY A 199 -12.23 -6.60 -16.83
CA GLY A 199 -11.21 -5.67 -16.33
C GLY A 199 -9.85 -6.32 -16.15
N SER A 200 -8.79 -5.53 -16.38
CA SER A 200 -7.38 -5.97 -16.26
C SER A 200 -7.03 -7.15 -17.17
N THR A 201 -7.55 -7.11 -18.39
CA THR A 201 -7.35 -8.15 -19.40
C THR A 201 -5.98 -8.02 -20.07
N TRP A 202 -5.41 -9.15 -20.44
CA TRP A 202 -4.25 -9.24 -21.33
C TRP A 202 -4.73 -9.62 -22.75
N SER A 203 -3.90 -9.40 -23.75
CA SER A 203 -4.26 -9.65 -25.15
C SER A 203 -4.79 -11.07 -25.42
N GLU A 204 -4.18 -12.07 -24.74
CA GLU A 204 -4.67 -13.46 -24.87
C GLU A 204 -6.04 -13.69 -24.22
N ASP A 205 -6.35 -12.99 -23.13
CA ASP A 205 -7.67 -13.04 -22.50
C ASP A 205 -8.71 -12.42 -23.41
N GLU A 206 -8.39 -11.28 -24.02
CA GLU A 206 -9.30 -10.55 -24.91
C GLU A 206 -9.70 -11.39 -26.13
N VAL A 207 -8.72 -12.06 -26.76
CA VAL A 207 -9.00 -12.99 -27.87
C VAL A 207 -9.95 -14.12 -27.45
N ARG A 208 -9.67 -14.74 -26.27
CA ARG A 208 -10.50 -15.83 -25.75
C ARG A 208 -11.91 -15.37 -25.39
N ILE A 209 -12.02 -14.20 -24.75
CA ILE A 209 -13.31 -13.62 -24.38
C ILE A 209 -14.14 -13.32 -25.63
N CYS A 210 -13.55 -12.68 -26.66
CA CYS A 210 -14.22 -12.39 -27.92
C CYS A 210 -14.78 -13.67 -28.59
N HIS A 211 -13.96 -14.73 -28.63
CA HIS A 211 -14.43 -16.02 -29.15
C HIS A 211 -15.54 -16.65 -28.31
N ALA A 212 -15.45 -16.54 -26.97
CA ALA A 212 -16.41 -17.15 -26.06
C ALA A 212 -17.79 -16.47 -26.08
N ILE A 213 -17.86 -15.19 -26.40
CA ILE A 213 -19.12 -14.43 -26.44
C ILE A 213 -19.75 -14.41 -27.83
N ASP A 214 -19.06 -14.93 -28.83
CA ASP A 214 -19.59 -14.98 -30.21
C ASP A 214 -20.92 -15.74 -30.26
N GLY A 215 -21.89 -15.16 -30.89
CA GLY A 215 -23.26 -15.71 -30.99
C GLY A 215 -24.12 -15.58 -29.72
N LEU A 216 -23.60 -15.06 -28.58
CA LEU A 216 -24.36 -14.92 -27.32
C LEU A 216 -25.21 -13.64 -27.25
N GLY A 217 -25.11 -12.74 -28.22
CA GLY A 217 -25.80 -11.44 -28.20
C GLY A 217 -25.39 -10.55 -27.04
N LEU A 218 -24.13 -10.63 -26.62
CA LEU A 218 -23.53 -9.80 -25.58
C LEU A 218 -22.74 -8.64 -26.18
N SER A 219 -22.88 -7.47 -25.61
CA SER A 219 -21.90 -6.38 -25.77
C SER A 219 -20.79 -6.51 -24.78
N ILE A 220 -19.58 -6.07 -25.12
CA ILE A 220 -18.43 -6.15 -24.21
C ILE A 220 -17.85 -4.78 -23.92
N VAL A 221 -17.46 -4.57 -22.67
CA VAL A 221 -16.63 -3.45 -22.22
C VAL A 221 -15.31 -4.04 -21.72
N LEU A 222 -14.23 -3.76 -22.43
CA LEU A 222 -12.88 -4.19 -22.06
C LEU A 222 -12.13 -3.03 -21.37
N ALA A 223 -11.50 -3.32 -20.25
CA ALA A 223 -10.56 -2.45 -19.58
C ALA A 223 -9.21 -3.17 -19.48
N PRO A 224 -8.32 -3.04 -20.47
CA PRO A 224 -7.06 -3.77 -20.53
C PRO A 224 -6.13 -3.39 -19.39
N HIS A 225 -5.22 -4.31 -19.04
CA HIS A 225 -4.20 -4.08 -18.02
C HIS A 225 -3.21 -3.00 -18.45
N GLU A 226 -2.88 -2.96 -19.74
CA GLU A 226 -2.06 -1.92 -20.36
C GLU A 226 -2.76 -1.37 -21.60
N VAL A 227 -2.70 -0.06 -21.78
CA VAL A 227 -3.19 0.62 -22.97
C VAL A 227 -1.98 1.07 -23.77
N TYR A 228 -1.82 0.53 -24.97
CA TYR A 228 -0.75 0.87 -25.92
C TYR A 228 -1.20 1.97 -26.87
#